data_89d2cfd6deac479110c0a9eb1757cd05
#
_entry.id   89d2cfd6deac479110c0a9eb1757cd05
#
_cell.length_a   1.000
_cell.length_b   1.000
_cell.length_c   1.000
_cell.angle_alpha   90.00
_cell.angle_beta   90.00
_cell.angle_gamma   90.00
#
_symmetry.space_group_name_H-M   'P 1'
#
loop_
_entity.id
_entity.type
_entity.pdbx_description
1 polymer ?
#
loop_
_entity_poly.entity_id
_entity_poly.type
_entity_poly.pdbx_seq_one_letter_code
_entity_poly.pdbx_strand_id
1 'polypeptide(L)'
;MKVSTMKATIWIIFVLIPLVSASAQTTKQNDMPPRFQWGSNYGYCGEVSFISAGLYYGQYVSQFDARLLADLTVNQNRASSQLLLGVNDSTAAASMHLNMTKWNGTGTTPYLAWVKRNVVAGNPVVIAVFTNSYVFYGDSGATVGDAAYDHIVPVHSISSTHPLSDTAYYPDDALTLSDNGLYGNDTPSGSPYNFKYAFAQFPRTRAQANAKTGPVYSLPLNTPNYGIAFTGVKDTYGEAVPVRVKMSVNYEIPEIVDGGNTRPAAKSITLTVTVSGLKPGVPYKLYRYNSMASVPDGSFNANASKASAVWPMKIASGNSYTLTQTILSSQTAAYRAVPVSAR
;
A
#
# COMPACT_ATOMS: atom_id res chain seq x y z
N MET A 1 -44.13 11.50 -80.31
CA MET A 1 -43.09 11.05 -79.34
C MET A 1 -43.50 11.52 -77.98
N LYS A 2 -43.91 10.55 -77.11
CA LYS A 2 -44.23 10.82 -75.70
C LYS A 2 -42.97 10.52 -74.84
N VAL A 3 -42.42 11.52 -74.22
CA VAL A 3 -41.30 11.35 -73.26
C VAL A 3 -41.89 11.01 -71.89
N SER A 4 -41.60 9.82 -71.41
CA SER A 4 -41.99 9.36 -70.08
C SER A 4 -40.88 9.77 -69.03
N THR A 5 -41.21 10.63 -68.10
CA THR A 5 -40.34 11.05 -67.00
C THR A 5 -40.48 10.07 -65.85
N MET A 6 -39.42 9.26 -65.60
CA MET A 6 -39.29 8.36 -64.45
C MET A 6 -38.90 9.16 -63.23
N LYS A 7 -39.76 9.21 -62.19
CA LYS A 7 -39.45 9.81 -60.89
C LYS A 7 -38.72 8.73 -60.06
N ALA A 8 -37.44 8.97 -59.78
CA ALA A 8 -36.67 8.14 -58.81
C ALA A 8 -36.97 8.65 -57.41
N THR A 9 -37.52 7.79 -56.54
CA THR A 9 -37.72 8.05 -55.12
C THR A 9 -36.48 7.55 -54.36
N ILE A 10 -35.71 8.46 -53.80
CA ILE A 10 -34.54 8.13 -52.95
C ILE A 10 -35.05 7.92 -51.54
N TRP A 11 -34.89 6.68 -51.00
CA TRP A 11 -35.10 6.39 -49.61
C TRP A 11 -33.81 6.65 -48.85
N ILE A 12 -33.78 7.64 -47.96
CA ILE A 12 -32.68 7.86 -47.00
C ILE A 12 -32.96 7.01 -45.77
N ILE A 13 -32.18 5.93 -45.59
CA ILE A 13 -32.23 5.13 -44.41
C ILE A 13 -31.34 5.81 -43.33
N PHE A 14 -31.98 6.41 -42.35
CA PHE A 14 -31.27 6.85 -41.13
C PHE A 14 -30.88 5.65 -40.28
N VAL A 15 -29.60 5.27 -40.30
CA VAL A 15 -29.04 4.33 -39.35
C VAL A 15 -28.80 5.08 -38.06
N LEU A 16 -29.67 4.89 -37.07
CA LEU A 16 -29.42 5.32 -35.69
C LEU A 16 -28.31 4.42 -35.10
N ILE A 17 -27.08 4.93 -35.11
CA ILE A 17 -25.97 4.32 -34.36
C ILE A 17 -26.18 4.73 -32.89
N PRO A 18 -26.42 3.77 -31.98
CA PRO A 18 -26.48 4.09 -30.55
C PRO A 18 -25.13 4.64 -30.13
N LEU A 19 -25.07 5.89 -29.69
CA LEU A 19 -23.94 6.45 -28.97
C LEU A 19 -23.82 5.71 -27.66
N VAL A 20 -22.97 4.68 -27.62
CA VAL A 20 -22.52 4.08 -26.35
C VAL A 20 -21.68 5.14 -25.67
N SER A 21 -22.25 5.85 -24.71
CA SER A 21 -21.51 6.75 -23.84
C SER A 21 -20.50 5.89 -23.07
N ALA A 22 -19.23 5.96 -23.46
CA ALA A 22 -18.17 5.38 -22.66
C ALA A 22 -18.17 6.09 -21.29
N SER A 23 -18.53 5.37 -20.23
CA SER A 23 -18.43 5.89 -18.86
C SER A 23 -16.97 6.22 -18.59
N ALA A 24 -16.68 7.43 -18.14
CA ALA A 24 -15.32 7.83 -17.79
C ALA A 24 -14.83 6.98 -16.60
N GLN A 25 -13.66 6.36 -16.73
CA GLN A 25 -13.05 5.60 -15.66
C GLN A 25 -12.75 6.52 -14.48
N THR A 26 -13.25 6.18 -13.29
CA THR A 26 -12.92 6.86 -12.04
C THR A 26 -11.84 6.08 -11.29
N THR A 27 -10.98 6.80 -10.57
CA THR A 27 -9.88 6.18 -9.80
C THR A 27 -9.89 6.68 -8.37
N LYS A 28 -9.80 5.75 -7.42
CA LYS A 28 -9.47 6.01 -6.03
C LYS A 28 -8.03 5.58 -5.79
N GLN A 29 -7.21 6.52 -5.36
CA GLN A 29 -5.81 6.30 -5.03
C GLN A 29 -5.58 6.50 -3.53
N ASN A 30 -4.80 5.62 -2.92
CA ASN A 30 -4.20 5.81 -1.60
C ASN A 30 -2.73 6.20 -1.77
N ASP A 31 -2.20 7.00 -0.85
CA ASP A 31 -0.80 7.47 -0.91
C ASP A 31 0.15 6.36 -0.43
N MET A 32 0.29 5.35 -1.27
CA MET A 32 1.13 4.16 -1.08
C MET A 32 2.11 4.03 -2.26
N PRO A 33 3.06 4.98 -2.43
CA PRO A 33 3.98 4.96 -3.55
C PRO A 33 4.90 3.75 -3.49
N PRO A 34 5.42 3.29 -4.64
CA PRO A 34 6.43 2.24 -4.70
C PRO A 34 7.66 2.58 -3.85
N ARG A 35 8.23 1.56 -3.18
CA ARG A 35 9.44 1.66 -2.35
C ARG A 35 10.32 0.46 -2.58
N PHE A 36 11.65 0.65 -2.48
CA PHE A 36 12.58 -0.45 -2.60
C PHE A 36 12.67 -1.25 -1.30
N GLN A 37 12.51 -2.54 -1.43
CA GLN A 37 12.88 -3.51 -0.40
C GLN A 37 14.38 -3.81 -0.47
N TRP A 38 14.94 -4.26 0.63
CA TRP A 38 16.24 -4.91 0.63
C TRP A 38 16.13 -6.30 -0.01
N GLY A 39 17.09 -6.65 -0.88
CA GLY A 39 17.15 -7.93 -1.57
C GLY A 39 17.74 -9.05 -0.71
N SER A 40 18.42 -8.72 0.41
CA SER A 40 19.10 -9.66 1.30
C SER A 40 18.11 -10.42 2.20
N ASN A 41 18.61 -11.48 2.88
CA ASN A 41 17.92 -12.16 3.97
C ASN A 41 16.48 -12.60 3.59
N TYR A 42 16.31 -13.23 2.46
CA TYR A 42 15.01 -13.70 1.90
C TYR A 42 14.06 -12.57 1.46
N GLY A 43 14.55 -11.34 1.33
CA GLY A 43 13.77 -10.17 0.95
C GLY A 43 13.00 -9.53 2.11
N TYR A 44 12.54 -8.30 1.86
CA TYR A 44 11.85 -7.44 2.83
C TYR A 44 10.52 -6.90 2.30
N CYS A 45 9.85 -7.65 1.41
CA CYS A 45 8.63 -7.19 0.75
C CYS A 45 7.49 -6.91 1.74
N GLY A 46 7.31 -7.76 2.72
CA GLY A 46 6.31 -7.57 3.78
C GLY A 46 6.63 -6.36 4.64
N GLU A 47 7.88 -6.23 5.07
CA GLU A 47 8.36 -5.10 5.88
C GLU A 47 8.13 -3.77 5.17
N VAL A 48 8.55 -3.65 3.91
CA VAL A 48 8.35 -2.41 3.11
C VAL A 48 6.88 -2.09 2.88
N SER A 49 6.04 -3.11 2.69
CA SER A 49 4.60 -2.93 2.55
C SER A 49 3.97 -2.37 3.83
N PHE A 50 4.38 -2.87 5.00
CA PHE A 50 3.94 -2.36 6.30
C PHE A 50 4.50 -0.96 6.61
N ILE A 51 5.76 -0.68 6.21
CA ILE A 51 6.33 0.67 6.30
C ILE A 51 5.50 1.66 5.46
N SER A 52 5.08 1.28 4.26
CA SER A 52 4.23 2.11 3.41
C SER A 52 2.89 2.42 4.07
N ALA A 53 2.25 1.44 4.71
CA ALA A 53 1.04 1.66 5.52
C ALA A 53 1.33 2.52 6.76
N GLY A 54 2.47 2.32 7.40
CA GLY A 54 2.93 3.14 8.53
C GLY A 54 3.09 4.60 8.15
N LEU A 55 3.75 4.90 7.04
CA LEU A 55 3.92 6.25 6.52
C LEU A 55 2.56 6.91 6.22
N TYR A 56 1.62 6.15 5.69
CA TYR A 56 0.24 6.60 5.49
C TYR A 56 -0.44 6.97 6.81
N TYR A 57 -0.05 6.38 7.93
CA TYR A 57 -0.57 6.64 9.27
C TYR A 57 0.39 7.40 10.19
N GLY A 58 1.29 8.18 9.58
CA GLY A 58 2.12 9.11 10.35
C GLY A 58 3.29 8.45 11.07
N GLN A 59 3.86 7.34 10.57
CA GLN A 59 4.98 6.71 11.23
C GLN A 59 5.98 6.09 10.25
N TYR A 60 7.24 6.20 10.58
CA TYR A 60 8.36 5.60 9.88
C TYR A 60 9.07 4.62 10.81
N VAL A 61 9.41 3.46 10.29
CA VAL A 61 10.34 2.49 10.86
C VAL A 61 11.29 2.01 9.78
N SER A 62 12.50 1.60 10.15
CA SER A 62 13.44 0.97 9.22
C SER A 62 12.97 -0.43 8.82
N GLN A 63 13.46 -0.95 7.69
CA GLN A 63 13.18 -2.33 7.28
C GLN A 63 13.68 -3.33 8.32
N PHE A 64 14.86 -3.06 8.91
CA PHE A 64 15.41 -3.84 10.01
C PHE A 64 14.46 -3.89 11.22
N ASP A 65 13.94 -2.73 11.64
CA ASP A 65 13.02 -2.66 12.78
C ASP A 65 11.64 -3.24 12.46
N ALA A 66 11.14 -3.07 11.24
CA ALA A 66 9.88 -3.67 10.81
C ALA A 66 9.90 -5.20 10.95
N ARG A 67 11.02 -5.85 10.61
CA ARG A 67 11.22 -7.29 10.84
C ARG A 67 11.23 -7.64 12.33
N LEU A 68 11.89 -6.83 13.17
CA LEU A 68 11.87 -7.03 14.63
C LEU A 68 10.48 -6.85 15.24
N LEU A 69 9.64 -6.01 14.67
CA LEU A 69 8.25 -5.82 15.13
C LEU A 69 7.35 -6.99 14.72
N ALA A 70 7.71 -7.73 13.67
CA ALA A 70 6.98 -8.90 13.19
C ALA A 70 7.40 -10.19 13.96
N ASP A 71 8.70 -10.35 14.21
CA ASP A 71 9.28 -11.46 14.96
C ASP A 71 10.23 -10.88 16.01
N LEU A 72 9.87 -10.99 17.27
CA LEU A 72 10.64 -10.45 18.40
C LEU A 72 12.03 -11.08 18.55
N THR A 73 12.40 -12.02 17.71
CA THR A 73 13.76 -12.56 17.64
C THR A 73 14.64 -11.64 16.77
N VAL A 74 15.86 -11.37 17.21
CA VAL A 74 16.79 -10.42 16.55
C VAL A 74 17.40 -10.98 15.25
N ASN A 75 17.04 -12.19 14.82
CA ASN A 75 17.71 -12.83 13.69
C ASN A 75 17.09 -12.40 12.34
N GLN A 76 17.74 -11.45 11.67
CA GLN A 76 17.34 -10.98 10.33
C GLN A 76 17.50 -12.05 9.24
N ASN A 77 18.43 -13.00 9.42
CA ASN A 77 18.74 -14.04 8.43
C ASN A 77 18.04 -15.37 8.76
N ARG A 78 16.72 -15.31 8.96
CA ARG A 78 15.86 -16.50 9.09
C ARG A 78 14.61 -16.31 8.24
N ALA A 79 14.28 -17.32 7.44
CA ALA A 79 13.05 -17.30 6.64
C ALA A 79 11.80 -17.08 7.53
N SER A 80 11.78 -17.68 8.74
CA SER A 80 10.68 -17.50 9.68
C SER A 80 10.58 -16.12 10.34
N SER A 81 11.60 -15.27 10.18
CA SER A 81 11.59 -13.89 10.71
C SER A 81 11.02 -12.88 9.73
N GLN A 82 10.88 -13.26 8.44
CA GLN A 82 10.24 -12.40 7.44
C GLN A 82 8.84 -12.00 7.90
N LEU A 83 8.44 -10.77 7.57
CA LEU A 83 7.05 -10.34 7.74
C LEU A 83 6.20 -10.96 6.63
N LEU A 84 5.39 -11.96 6.99
CA LEU A 84 4.58 -12.73 6.07
C LEU A 84 3.09 -12.60 6.40
N LEU A 85 2.27 -12.43 5.34
CA LEU A 85 0.81 -12.39 5.48
C LEU A 85 0.28 -13.78 5.87
N GLY A 86 -0.61 -13.79 6.85
CA GLY A 86 -1.16 -15.04 7.41
C GLY A 86 -0.26 -15.70 8.45
N VAL A 87 0.95 -15.18 8.71
CA VAL A 87 1.90 -15.72 9.69
C VAL A 87 2.07 -14.78 10.88
N ASN A 88 2.78 -13.68 10.71
CA ASN A 88 3.12 -12.75 11.79
C ASN A 88 2.67 -11.28 11.53
N ASP A 89 1.89 -11.07 10.49
CA ASP A 89 1.30 -9.80 10.11
C ASP A 89 0.50 -9.11 11.23
N SER A 90 -0.26 -9.88 12.00
CA SER A 90 -1.02 -9.35 13.15
C SER A 90 -0.10 -8.83 14.24
N THR A 91 0.99 -9.54 14.52
CA THR A 91 2.02 -9.14 15.49
C THR A 91 2.67 -7.84 15.04
N ALA A 92 3.06 -7.75 13.76
CA ALA A 92 3.66 -6.54 13.20
C ALA A 92 2.71 -5.33 13.28
N ALA A 93 1.45 -5.48 12.84
CA ALA A 93 0.47 -4.41 12.91
C ALA A 93 0.21 -3.95 14.35
N ALA A 94 0.07 -4.90 15.28
CA ALA A 94 -0.12 -4.59 16.70
C ALA A 94 1.07 -3.85 17.29
N SER A 95 2.31 -4.28 16.98
CA SER A 95 3.55 -3.64 17.43
C SER A 95 3.79 -2.27 16.78
N MET A 96 3.22 -2.03 15.61
CA MET A 96 3.18 -0.73 14.94
C MET A 96 2.01 0.16 15.40
N HIS A 97 1.23 -0.23 16.41
CA HIS A 97 0.04 0.50 16.86
C HIS A 97 -0.93 0.85 15.72
N LEU A 98 -1.14 -0.10 14.80
CA LEU A 98 -2.09 0.01 13.69
C LEU A 98 -3.27 -0.94 13.88
N ASN A 99 -4.46 -0.45 13.59
CA ASN A 99 -5.66 -1.26 13.45
C ASN A 99 -5.69 -1.86 12.04
N MET A 100 -6.15 -3.08 11.91
CA MET A 100 -6.26 -3.76 10.63
C MET A 100 -7.45 -4.71 10.57
N THR A 101 -7.84 -5.06 9.35
CA THR A 101 -8.71 -6.21 9.04
C THR A 101 -7.99 -7.12 8.07
N LYS A 102 -8.15 -8.43 8.25
CA LYS A 102 -7.64 -9.44 7.32
C LYS A 102 -8.76 -9.95 6.42
N TRP A 103 -8.38 -10.35 5.21
CA TRP A 103 -9.23 -11.23 4.43
C TRP A 103 -9.29 -12.62 5.09
N ASN A 104 -10.50 -13.10 5.31
CA ASN A 104 -10.77 -14.42 5.92
C ASN A 104 -11.82 -15.22 5.14
N GLY A 105 -12.17 -14.76 3.92
CA GLY A 105 -13.12 -15.43 3.06
C GLY A 105 -12.47 -16.44 2.11
N THR A 106 -13.28 -16.96 1.22
CA THR A 106 -12.85 -17.88 0.16
C THR A 106 -13.19 -17.31 -1.22
N GLY A 107 -12.38 -17.67 -2.22
CA GLY A 107 -12.59 -17.28 -3.61
C GLY A 107 -12.02 -15.92 -3.99
N THR A 108 -11.51 -15.86 -5.20
CA THR A 108 -10.78 -14.68 -5.72
C THR A 108 -11.71 -13.50 -6.05
N THR A 109 -12.91 -13.78 -6.59
CA THR A 109 -13.91 -12.75 -6.89
C THR A 109 -14.32 -11.95 -5.65
N PRO A 110 -14.78 -12.57 -4.54
CA PRO A 110 -15.11 -11.84 -3.32
C PRO A 110 -13.86 -11.22 -2.66
N TYR A 111 -12.67 -11.80 -2.85
CA TYR A 111 -11.41 -11.19 -2.41
C TYR A 111 -11.14 -9.86 -3.10
N LEU A 112 -11.24 -9.79 -4.43
CA LEU A 112 -11.02 -8.57 -5.19
C LEU A 112 -12.08 -7.49 -4.86
N ALA A 113 -13.32 -7.88 -4.61
CA ALA A 113 -14.36 -6.97 -4.11
C ALA A 113 -14.00 -6.42 -2.71
N TRP A 114 -13.43 -7.26 -1.83
CA TRP A 114 -12.94 -6.83 -0.52
C TRP A 114 -11.76 -5.85 -0.64
N VAL A 115 -10.82 -6.10 -1.54
CA VAL A 115 -9.71 -5.17 -1.84
C VAL A 115 -10.26 -3.83 -2.31
N LYS A 116 -11.16 -3.83 -3.32
CA LYS A 116 -11.82 -2.63 -3.83
C LYS A 116 -12.48 -1.82 -2.73
N ARG A 117 -13.32 -2.46 -1.92
CA ARG A 117 -14.04 -1.82 -0.81
C ARG A 117 -13.10 -1.11 0.16
N ASN A 118 -12.00 -1.75 0.54
CA ASN A 118 -11.04 -1.17 1.46
C ASN A 118 -10.26 0.01 0.84
N VAL A 119 -9.81 -0.11 -0.40
CA VAL A 119 -9.13 1.00 -1.10
C VAL A 119 -10.06 2.20 -1.26
N VAL A 120 -11.31 1.96 -1.64
CA VAL A 120 -12.34 3.02 -1.78
C VAL A 120 -12.61 3.70 -0.44
N ALA A 121 -12.63 2.95 0.66
CA ALA A 121 -12.76 3.50 2.02
C ALA A 121 -11.54 4.32 2.47
N GLY A 122 -10.44 4.32 1.69
CA GLY A 122 -9.21 5.05 2.04
C GLY A 122 -8.26 4.24 2.93
N ASN A 123 -8.49 2.95 3.09
CA ASN A 123 -7.62 2.07 3.86
C ASN A 123 -6.44 1.61 2.98
N PRO A 124 -5.18 1.77 3.41
CA PRO A 124 -4.04 1.08 2.83
C PRO A 124 -4.29 -0.43 2.80
N VAL A 125 -4.14 -1.04 1.63
CA VAL A 125 -4.28 -2.48 1.44
C VAL A 125 -2.95 -3.06 0.99
N VAL A 126 -2.58 -4.19 1.57
CA VAL A 126 -1.40 -4.99 1.22
C VAL A 126 -1.87 -6.39 0.86
N ILE A 127 -1.38 -6.92 -0.25
CA ILE A 127 -1.78 -8.23 -0.77
C ILE A 127 -0.57 -9.11 -1.09
N ALA A 128 -0.79 -10.41 -1.00
CA ALA A 128 0.16 -11.42 -1.45
C ALA A 128 -0.08 -11.76 -2.93
N VAL A 129 1.01 -11.96 -3.69
CA VAL A 129 0.97 -12.23 -5.12
C VAL A 129 1.96 -13.32 -5.52
N PHE A 130 1.72 -13.96 -6.66
CA PHE A 130 2.73 -14.73 -7.37
C PHE A 130 3.62 -13.78 -8.17
N THR A 131 4.92 -14.04 -8.21
CA THR A 131 5.84 -13.47 -9.19
C THR A 131 5.95 -14.37 -10.41
N ASN A 132 6.25 -13.80 -11.56
CA ASN A 132 6.54 -14.57 -12.77
C ASN A 132 7.98 -15.06 -12.73
N SER A 133 8.22 -16.32 -12.37
CA SER A 133 9.54 -16.91 -12.27
C SER A 133 10.32 -16.90 -13.60
N TYR A 134 9.63 -16.94 -14.74
CA TYR A 134 10.29 -16.81 -16.03
C TYR A 134 10.91 -15.42 -16.21
N VAL A 135 10.19 -14.38 -15.80
CA VAL A 135 10.68 -12.99 -15.90
C VAL A 135 11.88 -12.76 -14.96
N PHE A 136 11.83 -13.32 -13.75
CA PHE A 136 12.86 -13.05 -12.74
C PHE A 136 14.06 -14.00 -12.81
N TYR A 137 13.84 -15.28 -13.17
CA TYR A 137 14.87 -16.32 -13.06
C TYR A 137 15.06 -17.11 -14.36
N GLY A 138 14.29 -16.83 -15.42
CA GLY A 138 14.31 -17.59 -16.66
C GLY A 138 13.60 -18.96 -16.58
N ASP A 139 12.95 -19.26 -15.46
CA ASP A 139 12.27 -20.54 -15.23
C ASP A 139 10.78 -20.48 -15.60
N SER A 140 10.30 -21.55 -16.23
CA SER A 140 8.88 -21.72 -16.51
C SER A 140 8.41 -23.08 -16.03
N GLY A 141 7.31 -23.12 -15.32
CA GLY A 141 6.75 -24.39 -14.82
C GLY A 141 5.63 -24.19 -13.83
N ALA A 142 4.80 -25.22 -13.69
CA ALA A 142 3.63 -25.18 -12.83
C ALA A 142 3.97 -25.18 -11.32
N THR A 143 5.21 -25.53 -10.96
CA THR A 143 5.64 -25.71 -9.57
C THR A 143 6.80 -24.79 -9.15
N VAL A 144 7.25 -23.91 -10.04
CA VAL A 144 8.32 -22.95 -9.70
C VAL A 144 7.74 -21.82 -8.88
N GLY A 145 8.40 -21.46 -7.79
CA GLY A 145 7.94 -20.47 -6.79
C GLY A 145 7.16 -21.10 -5.64
N ASP A 146 6.74 -20.29 -4.69
CA ASP A 146 6.03 -20.74 -3.51
C ASP A 146 4.58 -21.13 -3.83
N ALA A 147 4.09 -22.15 -3.15
CA ALA A 147 2.74 -22.66 -3.37
C ALA A 147 1.64 -21.69 -2.95
N ALA A 148 1.89 -20.86 -1.95
CA ALA A 148 0.91 -19.90 -1.43
C ALA A 148 1.05 -18.53 -2.11
N TYR A 149 2.24 -17.95 -2.08
CA TYR A 149 2.60 -16.68 -2.73
C TYR A 149 4.11 -16.44 -2.62
N ASP A 150 4.67 -15.66 -3.53
CA ASP A 150 6.12 -15.36 -3.55
C ASP A 150 6.43 -13.97 -3.00
N HIS A 151 5.47 -13.05 -3.05
CA HIS A 151 5.75 -11.63 -2.83
C HIS A 151 4.56 -10.92 -2.18
N ILE A 152 4.85 -9.79 -1.53
CA ILE A 152 3.85 -8.95 -0.86
C ILE A 152 3.98 -7.53 -1.40
N VAL A 153 2.86 -6.95 -1.85
CA VAL A 153 2.83 -5.63 -2.47
C VAL A 153 1.67 -4.77 -1.95
N PRO A 154 1.86 -3.45 -1.84
CA PRO A 154 0.78 -2.52 -1.55
C PRO A 154 -0.12 -2.31 -2.78
N VAL A 155 -1.42 -2.15 -2.53
CA VAL A 155 -2.38 -1.68 -3.54
C VAL A 155 -2.38 -0.16 -3.54
N HIS A 156 -1.94 0.43 -4.65
CA HIS A 156 -1.85 1.88 -4.84
C HIS A 156 -3.21 2.51 -5.18
N SER A 157 -3.96 1.89 -6.10
CA SER A 157 -5.26 2.42 -6.53
C SER A 157 -6.21 1.36 -7.08
N ILE A 158 -7.49 1.73 -7.11
CA ILE A 158 -8.56 1.04 -7.85
C ILE A 158 -9.13 2.00 -8.89
N SER A 159 -9.28 1.52 -10.12
CA SER A 159 -9.96 2.22 -11.20
C SER A 159 -11.19 1.42 -11.65
N SER A 160 -12.31 2.10 -11.88
CA SER A 160 -13.59 1.48 -12.27
C SER A 160 -14.33 2.36 -13.27
N THR A 161 -15.06 1.73 -14.20
CA THR A 161 -16.07 2.37 -15.06
C THR A 161 -17.42 2.48 -14.37
N HIS A 162 -17.58 1.81 -13.22
CA HIS A 162 -18.75 1.87 -12.35
C HIS A 162 -18.54 2.88 -11.22
N PRO A 163 -19.60 3.39 -10.58
CA PRO A 163 -19.47 4.28 -9.43
C PRO A 163 -18.61 3.62 -8.33
N LEU A 164 -17.62 4.35 -7.80
CA LEU A 164 -16.75 3.83 -6.74
C LEU A 164 -17.50 3.51 -5.43
N SER A 165 -18.70 4.06 -5.23
CA SER A 165 -19.60 3.69 -4.13
C SER A 165 -20.14 2.26 -4.26
N ASP A 166 -20.16 1.72 -5.49
CA ASP A 166 -20.47 0.31 -5.74
C ASP A 166 -19.18 -0.51 -5.63
N THR A 167 -19.04 -1.21 -4.52
CA THR A 167 -17.86 -2.02 -4.22
C THR A 167 -17.99 -3.50 -4.63
N ALA A 168 -18.99 -3.83 -5.45
CA ALA A 168 -19.11 -5.14 -6.07
C ALA A 168 -17.92 -5.43 -7.00
N TYR A 169 -17.71 -6.68 -7.31
CA TYR A 169 -16.73 -7.12 -8.31
C TYR A 169 -17.24 -6.81 -9.72
N TYR A 170 -16.42 -6.14 -10.50
CA TYR A 170 -16.60 -6.01 -11.94
C TYR A 170 -15.32 -6.49 -12.64
N PRO A 171 -15.42 -7.32 -13.70
CA PRO A 171 -14.25 -7.92 -14.36
C PRO A 171 -13.32 -6.88 -15.01
N ASP A 172 -13.82 -5.71 -15.38
CA ASP A 172 -13.12 -4.57 -15.97
C ASP A 172 -12.57 -3.57 -14.95
N ASP A 173 -12.91 -3.71 -13.66
CA ASP A 173 -12.23 -2.98 -12.62
C ASP A 173 -10.73 -3.30 -12.66
N ALA A 174 -9.90 -2.32 -12.33
CA ALA A 174 -8.47 -2.55 -12.31
C ALA A 174 -7.85 -2.08 -11.00
N LEU A 175 -6.93 -2.87 -10.47
CA LEU A 175 -6.06 -2.45 -9.38
C LEU A 175 -4.68 -2.07 -9.92
N THR A 176 -4.05 -1.12 -9.25
CA THR A 176 -2.65 -0.76 -9.47
C THR A 176 -1.87 -1.15 -8.23
N LEU A 177 -0.80 -1.89 -8.42
CA LEU A 177 0.13 -2.31 -7.37
C LEU A 177 1.33 -1.39 -7.34
N SER A 178 1.83 -1.06 -6.16
CA SER A 178 3.13 -0.46 -5.96
C SER A 178 4.18 -1.56 -5.91
N ASP A 179 5.12 -1.56 -6.87
CA ASP A 179 6.26 -2.47 -6.83
C ASP A 179 7.18 -2.14 -5.66
N ASN A 180 7.60 -3.16 -4.91
CA ASN A 180 8.58 -3.02 -3.83
C ASN A 180 10.03 -3.09 -4.33
N GLY A 181 10.27 -2.87 -5.62
CA GLY A 181 11.60 -2.84 -6.23
C GLY A 181 12.13 -4.21 -6.64
N LEU A 182 11.33 -5.28 -6.56
CA LEU A 182 11.78 -6.60 -7.02
C LEU A 182 12.08 -6.59 -8.53
N TYR A 183 11.23 -5.95 -9.32
CA TYR A 183 11.39 -5.82 -10.76
C TYR A 183 12.34 -4.69 -11.16
N GLY A 184 12.39 -3.61 -10.41
CA GLY A 184 13.10 -2.38 -10.73
C GLY A 184 14.50 -2.24 -10.15
N ASN A 185 14.98 -3.21 -9.37
CA ASN A 185 16.26 -3.12 -8.67
C ASN A 185 17.47 -2.97 -9.59
N ASP A 186 17.41 -3.45 -10.84
CA ASP A 186 18.50 -3.41 -11.80
C ASP A 186 18.57 -2.09 -12.58
N THR A 187 17.64 -1.17 -12.39
CA THR A 187 17.71 0.14 -13.02
C THR A 187 18.36 1.15 -12.08
N PRO A 188 19.57 1.67 -12.39
CA PRO A 188 20.25 2.66 -11.56
C PRO A 188 19.46 3.97 -11.38
N SER A 189 18.54 4.26 -12.26
CA SER A 189 17.57 5.35 -12.14
C SER A 189 16.39 5.01 -11.26
N GLY A 190 16.28 3.73 -10.83
CA GLY A 190 15.42 3.25 -9.77
C GLY A 190 14.03 3.86 -9.72
N SER A 191 13.37 4.00 -10.86
CA SER A 191 11.96 4.40 -10.83
C SER A 191 11.16 3.20 -10.37
N PRO A 192 10.60 3.24 -9.18
CA PRO A 192 9.70 2.22 -8.71
C PRO A 192 8.49 2.17 -9.64
N TYR A 193 8.05 0.96 -9.99
CA TYR A 193 6.99 0.77 -10.97
C TYR A 193 5.63 0.64 -10.30
N ASN A 194 4.62 1.09 -11.04
CA ASN A 194 3.24 0.72 -10.77
C ASN A 194 2.78 -0.29 -11.82
N PHE A 195 2.22 -1.41 -11.37
CA PHE A 195 1.65 -2.43 -12.23
C PHE A 195 0.13 -2.39 -12.16
N LYS A 196 -0.53 -2.26 -13.31
CA LYS A 196 -1.99 -2.21 -13.39
C LYS A 196 -2.55 -3.49 -13.99
N TYR A 197 -3.52 -4.10 -13.32
CA TYR A 197 -4.17 -5.34 -13.73
C TYR A 197 -5.68 -5.24 -13.64
N ALA A 198 -6.38 -5.66 -14.70
CA ALA A 198 -7.83 -5.84 -14.64
C ALA A 198 -8.20 -7.04 -13.75
N PHE A 199 -9.30 -6.96 -13.04
CA PHE A 199 -9.78 -7.99 -12.13
C PHE A 199 -9.93 -9.35 -12.80
N ALA A 200 -10.45 -9.40 -14.03
CA ALA A 200 -10.58 -10.65 -14.78
C ALA A 200 -9.24 -11.25 -15.25
N GLN A 201 -8.20 -10.42 -15.35
CA GLN A 201 -6.92 -10.82 -15.91
C GLN A 201 -5.84 -11.06 -14.84
N PHE A 202 -6.06 -10.61 -13.63
CA PHE A 202 -5.08 -10.68 -12.56
C PHE A 202 -4.96 -12.08 -11.93
N PRO A 203 -6.04 -12.84 -11.65
CA PRO A 203 -5.94 -14.19 -11.09
C PRO A 203 -5.32 -15.19 -12.09
N ARG A 204 -4.37 -15.99 -11.63
CA ARG A 204 -3.65 -16.99 -12.41
C ARG A 204 -3.39 -18.25 -11.60
N THR A 205 -3.34 -19.39 -12.26
CA THR A 205 -2.68 -20.58 -11.72
C THR A 205 -1.17 -20.34 -11.69
N ARG A 206 -0.43 -21.13 -10.91
CA ARG A 206 1.05 -21.02 -10.85
C ARG A 206 1.68 -21.14 -12.26
N ALA A 207 1.23 -22.10 -13.06
CA ALA A 207 1.72 -22.30 -14.43
C ALA A 207 1.44 -21.10 -15.35
N GLN A 208 0.27 -20.46 -15.20
CA GLN A 208 -0.09 -19.26 -15.97
C GLN A 208 0.72 -18.03 -15.50
N ALA A 209 1.02 -17.94 -14.21
CA ALA A 209 1.87 -16.89 -13.67
C ALA A 209 3.29 -16.99 -14.24
N ASN A 210 3.84 -18.21 -14.35
CA ASN A 210 5.20 -18.47 -14.83
C ASN A 210 5.34 -18.54 -16.34
N ALA A 211 4.26 -18.36 -17.10
CA ALA A 211 4.35 -18.37 -18.57
C ALA A 211 5.22 -17.20 -19.08
N LYS A 212 5.94 -17.40 -20.20
CA LYS A 212 6.76 -16.34 -20.83
C LYS A 212 6.02 -15.04 -21.10
N THR A 213 4.74 -15.13 -21.40
CA THR A 213 3.82 -14.00 -21.63
C THR A 213 2.94 -13.68 -20.43
N GLY A 214 3.23 -14.30 -19.29
CA GLY A 214 2.51 -14.04 -18.04
C GLY A 214 2.79 -12.64 -17.49
N PRO A 215 1.88 -12.11 -16.67
CA PRO A 215 2.11 -10.83 -16.00
C PRO A 215 3.26 -10.95 -15.00
N VAL A 216 3.93 -9.84 -14.70
CA VAL A 216 5.01 -9.79 -13.69
C VAL A 216 4.50 -10.26 -12.34
N TYR A 217 3.33 -9.78 -11.94
CA TYR A 217 2.61 -10.20 -10.73
C TYR A 217 1.24 -10.74 -11.10
N SER A 218 0.78 -11.72 -10.35
CA SER A 218 -0.58 -12.25 -10.46
C SER A 218 -1.12 -12.66 -9.09
N LEU A 219 -2.46 -12.67 -8.98
CA LEU A 219 -3.14 -13.16 -7.80
C LEU A 219 -3.29 -14.68 -7.88
N PRO A 220 -2.99 -15.45 -6.82
CA PRO A 220 -3.28 -16.88 -6.79
C PRO A 220 -4.77 -17.17 -7.06
N LEU A 221 -5.03 -18.06 -8.03
CA LEU A 221 -6.41 -18.44 -8.43
C LEU A 221 -6.96 -19.60 -7.58
N ASN A 222 -6.14 -20.61 -7.34
CA ASN A 222 -6.57 -21.91 -6.77
C ASN A 222 -6.08 -22.15 -5.33
N THR A 223 -5.41 -21.15 -4.73
CA THR A 223 -4.93 -21.19 -3.35
C THR A 223 -5.60 -20.08 -2.55
N PRO A 224 -5.56 -20.11 -1.21
CA PRO A 224 -6.03 -19.00 -0.40
C PRO A 224 -5.33 -17.69 -0.79
N ASN A 225 -6.12 -16.62 -0.84
CA ASN A 225 -5.59 -15.26 -1.02
C ASN A 225 -5.31 -14.65 0.36
N TYR A 226 -4.23 -13.89 0.49
CA TYR A 226 -3.86 -13.19 1.70
C TYR A 226 -3.86 -11.68 1.47
N GLY A 227 -4.51 -10.96 2.35
CA GLY A 227 -4.58 -9.50 2.28
C GLY A 227 -4.92 -8.88 3.63
N ILE A 228 -4.38 -7.70 3.84
CA ILE A 228 -4.61 -6.85 5.02
C ILE A 228 -5.03 -5.46 4.55
N ALA A 229 -6.06 -4.92 5.21
CA ALA A 229 -6.41 -3.51 5.13
C ALA A 229 -6.14 -2.85 6.48
N PHE A 230 -5.32 -1.81 6.48
CA PHE A 230 -5.06 -1.00 7.67
C PHE A 230 -6.15 0.05 7.81
N THR A 231 -6.81 0.09 8.97
CA THR A 231 -8.02 0.91 9.17
C THR A 231 -7.78 2.14 10.04
N GLY A 232 -6.58 2.34 10.53
CA GLY A 232 -6.22 3.49 11.36
C GLY A 232 -5.06 3.22 12.30
N VAL A 233 -4.69 4.23 13.07
CA VAL A 233 -3.83 4.06 14.24
C VAL A 233 -4.64 3.51 15.40
N LYS A 234 -3.99 2.81 16.35
CA LYS A 234 -4.62 2.53 17.63
C LYS A 234 -4.84 3.83 18.37
N ASP A 235 -6.09 4.13 18.64
CA ASP A 235 -6.53 5.32 19.35
C ASP A 235 -7.85 4.99 20.07
N THR A 236 -7.75 4.63 21.33
CA THR A 236 -8.87 4.15 22.16
C THR A 236 -10.00 5.18 22.25
N TYR A 237 -9.69 6.46 22.12
CA TYR A 237 -10.67 7.53 22.33
C TYR A 237 -11.03 8.27 21.04
N GLY A 238 -10.41 7.94 19.91
CA GLY A 238 -10.66 8.62 18.64
C GLY A 238 -10.24 10.09 18.63
N GLU A 239 -9.17 10.42 19.35
CA GLU A 239 -8.69 11.80 19.54
C GLU A 239 -7.79 12.26 18.40
N ALA A 240 -7.09 11.31 17.75
CA ALA A 240 -6.06 11.62 16.78
C ALA A 240 -6.67 12.11 15.45
N VAL A 241 -6.13 13.22 14.96
CA VAL A 241 -6.39 13.68 13.60
C VAL A 241 -5.39 13.04 12.64
N PRO A 242 -5.71 12.92 11.33
CA PRO A 242 -4.86 12.24 10.37
C PRO A 242 -3.47 12.88 10.25
N VAL A 243 -2.44 12.04 10.33
CA VAL A 243 -1.04 12.37 10.07
C VAL A 243 -0.54 11.51 8.93
N ARG A 244 0.21 12.11 8.00
CA ARG A 244 0.90 11.45 6.89
C ARG A 244 2.39 11.76 6.96
N VAL A 245 3.20 10.81 6.58
CA VAL A 245 4.65 10.99 6.44
C VAL A 245 5.06 10.65 5.01
N LYS A 246 5.84 11.53 4.39
CA LYS A 246 6.53 11.25 3.12
C LYS A 246 8.03 11.25 3.36
N MET A 247 8.72 10.28 2.80
CA MET A 247 10.17 10.24 2.78
C MET A 247 10.70 10.96 1.54
N SER A 248 11.86 11.61 1.66
CA SER A 248 12.57 12.21 0.52
C SER A 248 13.14 11.18 -0.46
N VAL A 249 13.24 9.91 -0.05
CA VAL A 249 13.72 8.78 -0.83
C VAL A 249 12.75 7.61 -0.74
N ASN A 250 12.75 6.75 -1.75
CA ASN A 250 11.87 5.60 -1.81
C ASN A 250 12.48 4.31 -1.18
N TYR A 251 13.66 4.42 -0.62
CA TYR A 251 14.41 3.28 -0.08
C TYR A 251 15.28 3.72 1.09
N GLU A 252 15.65 2.75 1.91
CA GLU A 252 16.64 2.92 2.96
C GLU A 252 18.00 2.43 2.47
N ILE A 253 19.00 3.23 2.72
CA ILE A 253 20.38 2.92 2.39
C ILE A 253 21.28 3.12 3.63
N PRO A 254 22.33 2.34 3.76
CA PRO A 254 22.69 1.16 2.97
C PRO A 254 21.81 -0.05 3.29
N GLU A 255 21.81 -1.03 2.39
CA GLU A 255 21.22 -2.33 2.63
C GLU A 255 22.07 -3.17 3.60
N ILE A 256 21.45 -4.10 4.35
CA ILE A 256 22.22 -5.06 5.11
C ILE A 256 22.90 -6.07 4.16
N VAL A 257 24.06 -6.53 4.56
CA VAL A 257 24.82 -7.52 3.77
C VAL A 257 24.06 -8.85 3.78
N ASP A 258 24.02 -9.53 2.64
CA ASP A 258 23.36 -10.82 2.50
C ASP A 258 23.84 -11.82 3.58
N GLY A 259 22.89 -12.50 4.22
CA GLY A 259 23.16 -13.33 5.39
C GLY A 259 23.52 -12.56 6.66
N GLY A 260 23.54 -11.23 6.62
CA GLY A 260 23.87 -10.37 7.73
C GLY A 260 22.75 -10.25 8.76
N ASN A 261 23.14 -10.04 10.00
CA ASN A 261 22.25 -9.79 11.14
C ASN A 261 22.57 -8.47 11.84
N THR A 262 23.51 -7.72 11.30
CA THR A 262 23.95 -6.44 11.85
C THR A 262 23.18 -5.30 11.16
N ARG A 263 22.67 -4.38 11.97
CA ARG A 263 22.02 -3.18 11.44
C ARG A 263 23.01 -2.38 10.57
N PRO A 264 22.61 -1.98 9.34
CA PRO A 264 23.46 -1.18 8.47
C PRO A 264 23.76 0.18 9.09
N ALA A 265 24.87 0.79 8.66
CA ALA A 265 25.20 2.16 9.04
C ALA A 265 24.13 3.14 8.57
N ALA A 266 23.60 3.93 9.50
CA ALA A 266 22.50 4.85 9.21
C ALA A 266 22.91 5.97 8.24
N LYS A 267 21.96 6.40 7.42
CA LYS A 267 22.04 7.58 6.54
C LYS A 267 20.97 8.59 6.92
N SER A 268 21.24 9.87 6.64
CA SER A 268 20.22 10.91 6.82
C SER A 268 19.11 10.76 5.78
N ILE A 269 17.89 10.82 6.25
CA ILE A 269 16.66 10.88 5.42
C ILE A 269 15.81 12.06 5.90
N THR A 270 15.05 12.65 4.99
CA THR A 270 14.12 13.73 5.30
C THR A 270 12.69 13.21 5.28
N LEU A 271 11.96 13.49 6.33
CA LEU A 271 10.54 13.20 6.48
C LEU A 271 9.73 14.49 6.37
N THR A 272 8.75 14.52 5.50
CA THR A 272 7.71 15.55 5.47
C THR A 272 6.48 15.00 6.19
N VAL A 273 6.15 15.58 7.33
CA VAL A 273 5.02 15.20 8.18
C VAL A 273 3.88 16.17 7.93
N THR A 274 2.75 15.69 7.47
CA THR A 274 1.55 16.50 7.22
C THR A 274 0.43 16.06 8.14
N VAL A 275 -0.05 16.98 8.96
CA VAL A 275 -1.26 16.83 9.78
C VAL A 275 -2.41 17.46 9.01
N SER A 276 -3.53 16.76 8.90
CA SER A 276 -4.74 17.22 8.18
C SER A 276 -5.98 17.13 9.05
N GLY A 277 -7.10 17.70 8.56
CA GLY A 277 -8.34 17.74 9.34
C GLY A 277 -8.34 18.75 10.49
N LEU A 278 -7.37 19.66 10.52
CA LEU A 278 -7.30 20.71 11.52
C LEU A 278 -8.42 21.73 11.33
N LYS A 279 -8.91 22.28 12.44
CA LYS A 279 -9.90 23.36 12.44
C LYS A 279 -9.21 24.69 12.77
N PRO A 280 -9.43 25.78 11.99
CA PRO A 280 -8.89 27.09 12.29
C PRO A 280 -9.24 27.55 13.72
N GLY A 281 -8.26 28.15 14.39
CA GLY A 281 -8.42 28.65 15.75
C GLY A 281 -8.33 27.60 16.86
N VAL A 282 -8.47 26.31 16.55
CA VAL A 282 -8.35 25.22 17.54
C VAL A 282 -6.87 24.91 17.76
N PRO A 283 -6.41 24.87 19.02
CA PRO A 283 -5.04 24.46 19.33
C PRO A 283 -4.90 22.94 19.31
N TYR A 284 -3.83 22.46 18.68
CA TYR A 284 -3.44 21.06 18.60
C TYR A 284 -2.02 20.87 19.10
N LYS A 285 -1.64 19.63 19.39
CA LYS A 285 -0.26 19.19 19.61
C LYS A 285 0.08 18.06 18.67
N LEU A 286 1.26 18.11 18.06
CA LEU A 286 1.88 17.01 17.33
C LEU A 286 2.95 16.40 18.23
N TYR A 287 2.78 15.13 18.56
CA TYR A 287 3.71 14.32 19.34
C TYR A 287 4.59 13.48 18.41
N ARG A 288 5.88 13.38 18.70
CA ARG A 288 6.78 12.43 18.07
C ARG A 288 7.29 11.44 19.12
N TYR A 289 7.29 10.16 18.74
CA TYR A 289 7.85 9.06 19.52
C TYR A 289 8.99 8.41 18.74
N ASN A 290 10.13 8.19 19.39
CA ASN A 290 11.33 7.60 18.77
C ASN A 290 11.39 6.07 18.88
N SER A 291 10.38 5.46 19.45
CA SER A 291 10.22 4.01 19.59
C SER A 291 8.74 3.66 19.51
N MET A 292 8.40 2.55 18.86
CA MET A 292 7.02 2.05 18.87
C MET A 292 6.56 1.72 20.28
N ALA A 293 7.41 1.16 21.13
CA ALA A 293 7.08 0.85 22.53
C ALA A 293 6.67 2.07 23.37
N SER A 294 7.03 3.30 22.95
CA SER A 294 6.64 4.51 23.66
C SER A 294 5.31 5.12 23.16
N VAL A 295 4.76 4.65 22.03
CA VAL A 295 3.50 5.15 21.47
C VAL A 295 2.33 4.68 22.33
N PRO A 296 1.52 5.56 22.92
CA PRO A 296 0.32 5.13 23.62
C PRO A 296 -0.81 4.78 22.64
N ASP A 297 -1.73 3.93 23.07
CA ASP A 297 -2.94 3.56 22.31
C ASP A 297 -4.11 4.56 22.54
N GLY A 298 -3.81 5.78 22.99
CA GLY A 298 -4.78 6.85 23.26
C GLY A 298 -4.33 7.73 24.43
N SER A 299 -5.16 8.71 24.84
CA SER A 299 -4.84 9.70 25.88
C SER A 299 -3.49 10.37 25.65
N PHE A 300 -3.24 10.83 24.42
CA PHE A 300 -1.91 11.32 23.99
C PHE A 300 -1.45 12.54 24.80
N ASN A 301 -2.40 13.44 25.18
CA ASN A 301 -2.05 14.59 26.04
C ASN A 301 -1.64 14.15 27.45
N ALA A 302 -2.31 13.17 28.05
CA ALA A 302 -1.98 12.64 29.37
C ALA A 302 -0.64 11.88 29.37
N ASN A 303 -0.31 11.26 28.23
CA ASN A 303 0.94 10.51 28.01
C ASN A 303 2.04 11.35 27.34
N ALA A 304 1.95 12.68 27.39
CA ALA A 304 2.88 13.60 26.72
C ALA A 304 4.36 13.37 27.11
N SER A 305 4.63 12.89 28.32
CA SER A 305 5.97 12.59 28.83
C SER A 305 6.65 11.41 28.11
N LYS A 306 5.88 10.55 27.40
CA LYS A 306 6.42 9.46 26.58
C LYS A 306 6.92 9.96 25.21
N ALA A 307 6.49 11.16 24.77
CA ALA A 307 6.90 11.73 23.50
C ALA A 307 8.33 12.27 23.57
N SER A 308 9.10 12.05 22.51
CA SER A 308 10.46 12.56 22.36
C SER A 308 10.49 14.02 21.91
N ALA A 309 9.40 14.51 21.29
CA ALA A 309 9.23 15.91 20.92
C ALA A 309 7.73 16.24 20.81
N VAL A 310 7.42 17.52 21.03
CA VAL A 310 6.04 18.06 20.95
C VAL A 310 6.06 19.41 20.24
N TRP A 311 5.21 19.55 19.24
CA TRP A 311 4.99 20.82 18.55
C TRP A 311 3.56 21.32 18.79
N PRO A 312 3.39 22.52 19.38
CA PRO A 312 2.10 23.17 19.41
C PRO A 312 1.73 23.64 18.00
N MET A 313 0.49 23.42 17.60
CA MET A 313 -0.03 23.84 16.32
C MET A 313 -1.34 24.62 16.51
N LYS A 314 -1.45 25.74 15.82
CA LYS A 314 -2.71 26.50 15.70
C LYS A 314 -2.71 27.16 14.33
N ILE A 315 -3.61 26.74 13.46
CA ILE A 315 -3.72 27.30 12.11
C ILE A 315 -4.73 28.46 12.12
N ALA A 316 -4.44 29.50 11.34
CA ALA A 316 -5.37 30.64 11.17
C ALA A 316 -6.41 30.36 10.06
N SER A 317 -6.03 29.58 9.04
CA SER A 317 -6.86 29.22 7.89
C SER A 317 -6.43 27.88 7.33
N GLY A 318 -7.22 27.31 6.41
CA GLY A 318 -6.97 25.99 5.85
C GLY A 318 -7.33 24.85 6.83
N ASN A 319 -6.77 23.67 6.60
CA ASN A 319 -7.06 22.47 7.40
C ASN A 319 -5.83 21.58 7.61
N SER A 320 -4.63 22.06 7.35
CA SER A 320 -3.41 21.25 7.46
C SER A 320 -2.22 22.05 8.02
N TYR A 321 -1.26 21.29 8.56
CA TYR A 321 0.04 21.77 9.05
C TYR A 321 1.11 20.82 8.55
N THR A 322 2.25 21.35 8.09
CA THR A 322 3.37 20.55 7.58
C THR A 322 4.65 20.86 8.33
N LEU A 323 5.39 19.83 8.68
CA LEU A 323 6.68 19.87 9.35
C LEU A 323 7.67 19.02 8.56
N THR A 324 8.89 19.52 8.37
CA THR A 324 9.99 18.75 7.78
C THR A 324 10.99 18.39 8.87
N GLN A 325 11.42 17.13 8.90
CA GLN A 325 12.42 16.64 9.85
C GLN A 325 13.47 15.79 9.15
N THR A 326 14.73 15.97 9.50
CA THR A 326 15.82 15.08 9.14
C THR A 326 16.05 14.10 10.29
N ILE A 327 16.08 12.80 9.95
CA ILE A 327 16.37 11.72 10.89
C ILE A 327 17.41 10.76 10.29
N LEU A 328 17.96 9.89 11.10
CA LEU A 328 18.75 8.77 10.59
C LEU A 328 17.81 7.62 10.15
N SER A 329 18.17 6.94 9.06
CA SER A 329 17.39 5.83 8.50
C SER A 329 17.17 4.66 9.47
N SER A 330 18.00 4.56 10.50
CA SER A 330 17.87 3.55 11.58
C SER A 330 16.93 3.99 12.73
N GLN A 331 16.41 5.22 12.68
CA GLN A 331 15.54 5.74 13.74
C GLN A 331 14.06 5.44 13.43
N THR A 332 13.31 5.13 14.48
CA THR A 332 11.84 5.13 14.43
C THR A 332 11.32 6.56 14.63
N ALA A 333 10.27 6.93 13.93
CA ALA A 333 9.56 8.18 14.14
C ALA A 333 8.04 7.97 13.96
N ALA A 334 7.32 7.90 15.05
CA ALA A 334 5.86 7.84 15.03
C ALA A 334 5.28 9.17 15.48
N TYR A 335 4.28 9.67 14.74
CA TYR A 335 3.64 10.95 15.00
C TYR A 335 2.17 10.74 15.31
N ARG A 336 1.68 11.46 16.32
CA ARG A 336 0.25 11.54 16.67
C ARG A 336 -0.13 13.00 16.90
N ALA A 337 -1.21 13.44 16.30
CA ALA A 337 -1.69 14.81 16.45
C ALA A 337 -3.07 14.81 17.06
N VAL A 338 -3.28 15.61 18.11
CA VAL A 338 -4.56 15.68 18.85
C VAL A 338 -4.90 17.12 19.23
N PRO A 339 -6.19 17.46 19.39
CA PRO A 339 -6.58 18.72 20.01
C PRO A 339 -6.00 18.83 21.42
N VAL A 340 -5.66 20.05 21.86
CA VAL A 340 -5.13 20.30 23.23
C VAL A 340 -6.13 19.88 24.30
N SER A 341 -7.43 20.00 24.02
CA SER A 341 -8.52 19.59 24.93
C SER A 341 -8.83 18.10 24.89
N ALA A 342 -8.19 17.30 24.03
CA ALA A 342 -8.37 15.86 23.99
C ALA A 342 -7.82 15.20 25.27
N ARG A 343 -8.42 14.07 25.65
CA ARG A 343 -8.14 13.32 26.90
C ARG A 343 -6.75 12.74 26.99
#